data_2d5e0598e081edb44959e4ace268ade5
#
_entry.id   2d5e0598e081edb44959e4ace268ade5
#
_cell.length_a   1.000
_cell.length_b   1.000
_cell.length_c   1.000
_cell.angle_alpha   90.00
_cell.angle_beta   90.00
_cell.angle_gamma   90.00
#
_symmetry.space_group_name_H-M   'P 1'
#
loop_
_entity.id
_entity.type
_entity.pdbx_description
1 polymer ?
#
loop_
_entity_poly.entity_id
_entity_poly.type
_entity_poly.pdbx_seq_one_letter_code
_entity_poly.pdbx_strand_id
1 'polypeptide(L)'
;MTKQRILIVDDEEDICMILSYSLQKAGYDTLVAHSAEEALELLPSPNSLITSSPIDLILLDIMMGEMSGLELAEKLRLSPLASSPNRLTPPIIFLTALSDEDTVLQGFKLGADDYISKPFRIAEVLARVAAVLRRTEARRQQGDEAIRQEGENCIVFEGIVVNKADMSLKVDGEAVVMTRKEIELLCYLLTHRGQILSREHLLKNVWDSNGFVLERTVDVHITHLRKKLGQYGKRIVTKSGYGYMFSV
;
A
#
# COMPACT_ATOMS: atom_id res chain seq x y z
N MET A 1 4.74 23.66 9.19
CA MET A 1 4.60 22.31 8.59
C MET A 1 3.59 21.54 9.43
N THR A 2 2.52 21.03 8.84
CA THR A 2 1.57 20.15 9.53
C THR A 2 2.27 18.83 9.84
N LYS A 3 2.15 18.34 11.09
CA LYS A 3 2.71 17.04 11.47
C LYS A 3 1.95 15.93 10.73
N GLN A 4 2.68 14.93 10.26
CA GLN A 4 2.07 13.73 9.67
C GLN A 4 1.35 12.94 10.75
N ARG A 5 0.14 12.47 10.44
CA ARG A 5 -0.76 11.78 11.36
C ARG A 5 -0.80 10.28 11.10
N ILE A 6 -0.57 9.50 12.14
CA ILE A 6 -0.54 8.04 12.11
C ILE A 6 -1.69 7.49 12.95
N LEU A 7 -2.53 6.64 12.37
CA LEU A 7 -3.54 5.87 13.08
C LEU A 7 -2.92 4.54 13.52
N ILE A 8 -2.99 4.25 14.80
CA ILE A 8 -2.57 3.00 15.42
C ILE A 8 -3.84 2.22 15.75
N VAL A 9 -3.94 0.99 15.27
CA VAL A 9 -5.09 0.10 15.49
C VAL A 9 -4.57 -1.22 16.03
N ASP A 10 -4.77 -1.48 17.32
CA ASP A 10 -4.29 -2.66 18.03
C ASP A 10 -5.13 -2.83 19.31
N ASP A 11 -5.62 -4.02 19.63
CA ASP A 11 -6.43 -4.28 20.82
C ASP A 11 -5.61 -4.37 22.09
N GLU A 12 -4.28 -4.45 21.98
CA GLU A 12 -3.35 -4.41 23.12
C GLU A 12 -3.03 -2.96 23.53
N GLU A 13 -3.64 -2.48 24.63
CA GLU A 13 -3.45 -1.10 25.13
C GLU A 13 -1.98 -0.74 25.35
N ASP A 14 -1.16 -1.68 25.89
CA ASP A 14 0.26 -1.47 26.13
C ASP A 14 1.04 -1.22 24.83
N ILE A 15 0.72 -1.95 23.78
CA ILE A 15 1.31 -1.76 22.43
C ILE A 15 0.94 -0.40 21.90
N CYS A 16 -0.33 -0.04 21.94
CA CYS A 16 -0.82 1.28 21.54
C CYS A 16 -0.10 2.41 22.28
N MET A 17 0.03 2.30 23.59
CA MET A 17 0.70 3.29 24.42
C MET A 17 2.18 3.47 24.03
N ILE A 18 2.92 2.36 23.89
CA ILE A 18 4.34 2.37 23.54
C ILE A 18 4.55 2.95 22.14
N LEU A 19 3.74 2.54 21.16
CA LEU A 19 3.80 3.03 19.78
C LEU A 19 3.47 4.51 19.72
N SER A 20 2.36 4.93 20.34
CA SER A 20 1.92 6.33 20.35
C SER A 20 2.99 7.23 20.97
N TYR A 21 3.50 6.89 22.15
CA TYR A 21 4.57 7.65 22.81
C TYR A 21 5.82 7.78 21.91
N SER A 22 6.24 6.66 21.32
CA SER A 22 7.47 6.62 20.52
C SER A 22 7.34 7.42 19.22
N LEU A 23 6.20 7.34 18.56
CA LEU A 23 5.89 8.08 17.33
C LEU A 23 5.74 9.58 17.61
N GLN A 24 5.08 9.97 18.70
CA GLN A 24 4.97 11.37 19.12
C GLN A 24 6.35 11.97 19.43
N LYS A 25 7.21 11.22 20.10
CA LYS A 25 8.59 11.61 20.36
C LYS A 25 9.41 11.78 19.07
N ALA A 26 9.10 11.00 18.03
CA ALA A 26 9.70 11.13 16.71
C ALA A 26 9.10 12.27 15.86
N GLY A 27 8.10 12.99 16.38
CA GLY A 27 7.53 14.19 15.75
C GLY A 27 6.22 13.96 15.00
N TYR A 28 5.65 12.76 15.01
CA TYR A 28 4.37 12.44 14.39
C TYR A 28 3.19 12.84 15.29
N ASP A 29 2.01 13.01 14.69
CA ASP A 29 0.73 13.06 15.39
C ASP A 29 0.11 11.65 15.39
N THR A 30 -0.52 11.23 16.48
CA THR A 30 -1.05 9.86 16.59
C THR A 30 -2.51 9.87 17.00
N LEU A 31 -3.29 8.98 16.37
CA LEU A 31 -4.60 8.56 16.82
C LEU A 31 -4.51 7.07 17.17
N VAL A 32 -5.29 6.65 18.17
CA VAL A 32 -5.33 5.27 18.63
C VAL A 32 -6.77 4.78 18.51
N ALA A 33 -6.93 3.56 18.05
CA ALA A 33 -8.17 2.79 18.06
C ALA A 33 -7.86 1.39 18.61
N HIS A 34 -8.71 0.89 19.49
CA HIS A 34 -8.55 -0.43 20.11
C HIS A 34 -9.38 -1.51 19.43
N SER A 35 -10.08 -1.16 18.35
CA SER A 35 -10.80 -2.10 17.50
C SER A 35 -10.89 -1.57 16.07
N ALA A 36 -11.28 -2.47 15.17
CA ALA A 36 -11.51 -2.09 13.77
C ALA A 36 -12.72 -1.16 13.62
N GLU A 37 -13.73 -1.32 14.47
CA GLU A 37 -14.94 -0.49 14.52
C GLU A 37 -14.59 0.94 14.93
N GLU A 38 -13.81 1.09 16.00
CA GLU A 38 -13.34 2.39 16.46
C GLU A 38 -12.47 3.08 15.40
N ALA A 39 -11.62 2.31 14.72
CA ALA A 39 -10.82 2.84 13.61
C ALA A 39 -11.69 3.37 12.46
N LEU A 40 -12.81 2.70 12.13
CA LEU A 40 -13.74 3.16 11.11
C LEU A 40 -14.43 4.48 11.50
N GLU A 41 -14.69 4.71 12.78
CA GLU A 41 -15.28 5.97 13.28
C GLU A 41 -14.28 7.15 13.20
N LEU A 42 -12.98 6.86 13.42
CA LEU A 42 -11.91 7.87 13.35
C LEU A 42 -11.55 8.23 11.91
N LEU A 43 -11.88 7.38 10.95
CA LEU A 43 -11.62 7.62 9.53
C LEU A 43 -12.67 8.57 8.94
N PRO A 44 -12.28 9.52 8.07
CA PRO A 44 -13.22 10.47 7.49
C PRO A 44 -14.28 9.75 6.66
N SER A 45 -15.55 9.93 7.02
CA SER A 45 -16.68 9.47 6.24
C SER A 45 -16.84 10.30 4.95
N PRO A 46 -17.32 9.72 3.83
CA PRO A 46 -17.59 10.44 2.59
C PRO A 46 -18.50 11.66 2.75
N ASN A 47 -19.37 11.61 3.75
CA ASN A 47 -20.37 12.65 4.03
C ASN A 47 -19.96 13.59 5.18
N SER A 48 -18.78 13.45 5.75
CA SER A 48 -18.32 14.30 6.84
C SER A 48 -17.83 15.64 6.30
N LEU A 49 -18.57 16.70 6.60
CA LEU A 49 -18.16 18.10 6.41
C LEU A 49 -17.06 18.53 7.41
N ILE A 50 -16.69 17.66 8.33
CA ILE A 50 -15.66 17.92 9.33
C ILE A 50 -14.31 17.66 8.67
N THR A 51 -13.56 18.73 8.44
CA THR A 51 -12.18 18.73 7.99
C THR A 51 -11.25 18.22 9.10
N SER A 52 -11.35 16.96 9.47
CA SER A 52 -10.29 16.30 10.25
C SER A 52 -9.06 16.17 9.36
N SER A 53 -7.91 16.52 9.89
CA SER A 53 -6.64 16.38 9.15
C SER A 53 -6.50 14.95 8.63
N PRO A 54 -6.02 14.76 7.39
CA PRO A 54 -5.94 13.44 6.79
C PRO A 54 -5.03 12.51 7.61
N ILE A 55 -5.34 11.23 7.61
CA ILE A 55 -4.44 10.18 8.12
C ILE A 55 -3.42 9.89 7.03
N ASP A 56 -2.13 9.94 7.38
CA ASP A 56 -1.02 9.76 6.46
C ASP A 56 -0.49 8.33 6.42
N LEU A 57 -0.75 7.52 7.49
CA LEU A 57 -0.36 6.12 7.58
C LEU A 57 -1.22 5.40 8.64
N ILE A 58 -1.46 4.10 8.44
CA ILE A 58 -2.13 3.23 9.41
C ILE A 58 -1.15 2.13 9.84
N LEU A 59 -0.89 2.01 11.15
CA LEU A 59 -0.32 0.82 11.77
C LEU A 59 -1.49 -0.05 12.22
N LEU A 60 -1.59 -1.28 11.73
CA LEU A 60 -2.78 -2.10 11.89
C LEU A 60 -2.42 -3.50 12.36
N ASP A 61 -2.86 -3.88 13.54
CA ASP A 61 -2.77 -5.27 13.97
C ASP A 61 -3.69 -6.15 13.12
N ILE A 62 -3.22 -7.33 12.77
CA ILE A 62 -4.03 -8.31 12.05
C ILE A 62 -5.00 -9.03 12.98
N MET A 63 -4.52 -9.38 14.18
CA MET A 63 -5.23 -10.22 15.15
C MET A 63 -5.94 -9.34 16.18
N MET A 64 -7.15 -8.90 15.87
CA MET A 64 -8.01 -8.12 16.78
C MET A 64 -9.37 -8.79 16.90
N GLY A 65 -10.07 -8.55 17.99
CA GLY A 65 -11.40 -8.99 18.40
C GLY A 65 -12.37 -9.53 17.33
N GLU A 66 -13.53 -8.88 17.16
CA GLU A 66 -14.60 -9.37 16.26
C GLU A 66 -14.27 -9.16 14.78
N MET A 67 -13.70 -8.01 14.43
CA MET A 67 -13.24 -7.71 13.06
C MET A 67 -11.72 -7.71 13.01
N SER A 68 -11.15 -8.55 12.16
CA SER A 68 -9.70 -8.60 11.95
C SER A 68 -9.16 -7.37 11.22
N GLY A 69 -7.86 -7.07 11.40
CA GLY A 69 -7.21 -6.01 10.65
C GLY A 69 -7.24 -6.23 9.13
N LEU A 70 -7.29 -7.48 8.68
CA LEU A 70 -7.43 -7.79 7.26
C LEU A 70 -8.80 -7.37 6.71
N GLU A 71 -9.87 -7.65 7.45
CA GLU A 71 -11.23 -7.24 7.07
C GLU A 71 -11.38 -5.71 7.09
N LEU A 72 -10.76 -5.03 8.07
CA LEU A 72 -10.71 -3.56 8.09
C LEU A 72 -9.98 -3.03 6.85
N ALA A 73 -8.82 -3.56 6.52
CA ALA A 73 -8.05 -3.15 5.35
C ALA A 73 -8.84 -3.36 4.05
N GLU A 74 -9.57 -4.48 3.92
CA GLU A 74 -10.45 -4.74 2.78
C GLU A 74 -11.56 -3.71 2.68
N LYS A 75 -12.26 -3.42 3.78
CA LYS A 75 -13.30 -2.38 3.83
C LYS A 75 -12.77 -1.00 3.42
N LEU A 76 -11.58 -0.63 3.88
CA LEU A 76 -10.94 0.63 3.51
C LEU A 76 -10.61 0.71 2.01
N ARG A 77 -10.22 -0.41 1.40
CA ARG A 77 -9.91 -0.50 -0.03
C ARG A 77 -11.15 -0.50 -0.91
N LEU A 78 -12.27 -1.06 -0.44
CA LEU A 78 -13.55 -1.11 -1.15
C LEU A 78 -14.40 0.16 -0.92
N SER A 79 -14.00 1.04 0.00
CA SER A 79 -14.72 2.27 0.28
C SER A 79 -14.75 3.20 -0.94
N PRO A 80 -15.87 3.92 -1.19
CA PRO A 80 -15.95 4.97 -2.20
C PRO A 80 -14.89 6.07 -2.04
N LEU A 81 -14.29 6.20 -0.85
CA LEU A 81 -13.15 7.08 -0.57
C LEU A 81 -11.90 6.66 -1.36
N ALA A 82 -11.73 5.37 -1.66
CA ALA A 82 -10.64 4.86 -2.49
C ALA A 82 -10.81 5.21 -3.98
N SER A 83 -12.02 5.52 -4.40
CA SER A 83 -12.36 5.84 -5.79
C SER A 83 -12.24 7.33 -6.12
N SER A 84 -11.93 8.17 -5.14
CA SER A 84 -11.75 9.62 -5.37
C SER A 84 -10.36 9.87 -5.99
N PRO A 85 -10.26 10.52 -7.15
CA PRO A 85 -9.00 10.73 -7.86
C PRO A 85 -7.96 11.56 -7.06
N ASN A 86 -8.40 12.27 -6.01
CA ASN A 86 -7.55 13.11 -5.17
C ASN A 86 -7.29 12.58 -3.75
N ARG A 87 -7.76 11.37 -3.39
CA ARG A 87 -7.54 10.77 -2.07
C ARG A 87 -6.98 9.36 -2.21
N LEU A 88 -5.67 9.25 -2.17
CA LEU A 88 -4.98 7.97 -1.95
C LEU A 88 -5.42 7.40 -0.59
N THR A 89 -5.85 6.15 -0.55
CA THR A 89 -6.01 5.44 0.73
C THR A 89 -4.68 5.51 1.48
N PRO A 90 -4.67 5.80 2.78
CA PRO A 90 -3.45 5.83 3.56
C PRO A 90 -2.69 4.50 3.41
N PRO A 91 -1.36 4.53 3.33
CA PRO A 91 -0.57 3.31 3.36
C PRO A 91 -0.80 2.56 4.67
N ILE A 92 -0.79 1.23 4.59
CA ILE A 92 -1.02 0.34 5.71
C ILE A 92 0.25 -0.47 5.98
N ILE A 93 0.75 -0.39 7.21
CA ILE A 93 1.77 -1.31 7.75
C ILE A 93 1.05 -2.25 8.71
N PHE A 94 1.06 -3.54 8.41
CA PHE A 94 0.49 -4.53 9.32
C PHE A 94 1.46 -4.87 10.45
N LEU A 95 0.90 -5.03 11.65
CA LEU A 95 1.56 -5.64 12.79
C LEU A 95 1.05 -7.09 12.88
N THR A 96 1.93 -8.09 12.98
CA THR A 96 1.50 -9.49 12.94
C THR A 96 2.36 -10.38 13.83
N ALA A 97 1.73 -11.34 14.50
CA ALA A 97 2.42 -12.43 15.16
C ALA A 97 2.81 -13.47 14.08
N LEU A 98 4.07 -13.60 13.78
CA LEU A 98 4.72 -14.28 12.63
C LEU A 98 4.48 -15.80 12.48
N SER A 99 3.39 -16.37 12.94
CA SER A 99 3.23 -17.84 12.93
C SER A 99 2.50 -18.43 11.72
N ASP A 100 1.93 -17.59 10.83
CA ASP A 100 1.12 -18.11 9.72
C ASP A 100 1.46 -17.41 8.39
N GLU A 101 2.18 -18.14 7.52
CA GLU A 101 2.50 -17.68 6.15
C GLU A 101 1.24 -17.33 5.35
N ASP A 102 0.12 -18.00 5.60
CA ASP A 102 -1.13 -17.77 4.88
C ASP A 102 -1.76 -16.42 5.26
N THR A 103 -1.69 -16.02 6.52
CA THR A 103 -2.17 -14.71 7.00
C THR A 103 -1.34 -13.56 6.42
N VAL A 104 -0.02 -13.71 6.38
CA VAL A 104 0.88 -12.75 5.72
C VAL A 104 0.57 -12.66 4.23
N LEU A 105 0.32 -13.79 3.56
CA LEU A 105 -0.07 -13.84 2.16
C LEU A 105 -1.45 -13.18 1.91
N GLN A 106 -2.41 -13.32 2.83
CA GLN A 106 -3.71 -12.64 2.73
C GLN A 106 -3.56 -11.12 2.85
N GLY A 107 -2.77 -10.65 3.80
CA GLY A 107 -2.54 -9.23 3.97
C GLY A 107 -1.82 -8.60 2.77
N PHE A 108 -0.87 -9.31 2.13
CA PHE A 108 -0.31 -8.87 0.85
C PHE A 108 -1.35 -8.82 -0.27
N LYS A 109 -2.33 -9.72 -0.27
CA LYS A 109 -3.48 -9.68 -1.20
C LYS A 109 -4.28 -8.39 -1.07
N LEU A 110 -4.34 -7.83 0.12
CA LEU A 110 -5.04 -6.58 0.42
C LEU A 110 -4.18 -5.34 0.16
N GLY A 111 -2.96 -5.50 -0.34
CA GLY A 111 -2.09 -4.41 -0.78
C GLY A 111 -1.43 -3.65 0.36
N ALA A 112 -0.99 -4.35 1.40
CA ALA A 112 -0.14 -3.79 2.44
C ALA A 112 1.10 -3.12 1.87
N ASP A 113 1.48 -1.99 2.44
CA ASP A 113 2.70 -1.27 2.06
C ASP A 113 3.93 -1.84 2.75
N ASP A 114 3.78 -2.40 3.95
CA ASP A 114 4.84 -3.11 4.70
C ASP A 114 4.23 -3.98 5.81
N TYR A 115 5.09 -4.80 6.47
CA TYR A 115 4.78 -5.68 7.58
C TYR A 115 5.82 -5.59 8.67
N ILE A 116 5.37 -5.68 9.92
CA ILE A 116 6.22 -5.73 11.10
C ILE A 116 5.77 -6.91 11.95
N SER A 117 6.70 -7.82 12.24
CA SER A 117 6.39 -8.98 13.08
C SER A 117 6.45 -8.64 14.56
N LYS A 118 5.46 -9.10 15.32
CA LYS A 118 5.49 -9.11 16.77
C LYS A 118 6.31 -10.33 17.26
N PRO A 119 7.24 -10.19 18.23
CA PRO A 119 7.62 -8.96 18.91
C PRO A 119 8.57 -8.10 18.06
N PHE A 120 8.34 -6.79 18.03
CA PHE A 120 9.13 -5.84 17.27
C PHE A 120 9.97 -4.92 18.13
N ARG A 121 10.99 -4.32 17.52
CA ARG A 121 11.77 -3.24 18.13
C ARG A 121 11.19 -1.89 17.71
N ILE A 122 11.04 -0.95 18.63
CA ILE A 122 10.53 0.39 18.33
C ILE A 122 11.35 1.09 17.25
N ALA A 123 12.68 0.92 17.25
CA ALA A 123 13.55 1.46 16.21
C ALA A 123 13.18 0.94 14.79
N GLU A 124 12.77 -0.32 14.69
CA GLU A 124 12.30 -0.90 13.42
C GLU A 124 10.99 -0.27 12.97
N VAL A 125 10.01 -0.14 13.87
CA VAL A 125 8.73 0.52 13.57
C VAL A 125 8.96 1.94 13.07
N LEU A 126 9.76 2.74 13.78
CA LEU A 126 10.07 4.12 13.39
C LEU A 126 10.76 4.19 12.02
N ALA A 127 11.71 3.30 11.74
CA ALA A 127 12.41 3.27 10.46
C ALA A 127 11.46 2.93 9.29
N ARG A 128 10.56 1.95 9.47
CA ARG A 128 9.58 1.55 8.45
C ARG A 128 8.53 2.63 8.22
N VAL A 129 7.98 3.21 9.29
CA VAL A 129 7.05 4.35 9.21
C VAL A 129 7.69 5.49 8.43
N ALA A 130 8.90 5.90 8.78
CA ALA A 130 9.62 6.98 8.08
C ALA A 130 9.87 6.64 6.60
N ALA A 131 10.20 5.39 6.28
CA ALA A 131 10.42 4.95 4.91
C ALA A 131 9.15 5.02 4.07
N VAL A 132 8.01 4.53 4.62
CA VAL A 132 6.71 4.56 3.93
C VAL A 132 6.22 5.99 3.73
N LEU A 133 6.29 6.84 4.76
CA LEU A 133 5.86 8.23 4.70
C LEU A 133 6.70 9.06 3.72
N ARG A 134 8.02 8.92 3.74
CA ARG A 134 8.93 9.60 2.80
C ARG A 134 8.58 9.31 1.34
N ARG A 135 8.26 8.04 1.03
CA ARG A 135 7.85 7.65 -0.34
C ARG A 135 6.53 8.30 -0.72
N THR A 136 5.61 8.43 0.23
CA THR A 136 4.31 9.08 0.01
C THR A 136 4.45 10.57 -0.25
N GLU A 137 5.32 11.25 0.51
CA GLU A 137 5.60 12.68 0.33
C GLU A 137 6.33 12.99 -0.98
N ALA A 138 7.38 12.24 -1.30
CA ALA A 138 8.13 12.43 -2.54
C ALA A 138 7.20 12.37 -3.78
N ARG A 139 6.15 11.55 -3.70
CA ARG A 139 5.15 11.42 -4.77
C ARG A 139 4.09 12.50 -4.75
N ARG A 140 3.67 12.99 -3.58
CA ARG A 140 2.78 14.17 -3.48
C ARG A 140 3.45 15.39 -4.10
N GLN A 141 4.75 15.60 -3.83
CA GLN A 141 5.53 16.70 -4.42
C GLN A 141 5.72 16.57 -5.93
N GLN A 142 5.95 15.34 -6.43
CA GLN A 142 6.00 15.07 -7.87
C GLN A 142 4.62 15.24 -8.53
N GLY A 143 3.52 14.96 -7.83
CA GLY A 143 2.15 15.19 -8.31
C GLY A 143 1.83 16.67 -8.49
N ASP A 144 2.28 17.53 -7.58
CA ASP A 144 2.08 18.99 -7.66
C ASP A 144 2.93 19.65 -8.78
N GLU A 145 4.11 19.11 -9.07
CA GLU A 145 4.91 19.52 -10.25
C GLU A 145 4.37 18.94 -11.56
N ALA A 146 3.72 17.78 -11.53
CA ALA A 146 3.20 17.07 -12.70
C ALA A 146 1.96 17.72 -13.33
N ILE A 147 1.24 18.60 -12.64
CA ILE A 147 0.16 19.42 -13.22
C ILE A 147 0.70 20.33 -14.34
N ARG A 148 2.02 20.47 -14.48
CA ARG A 148 2.69 21.26 -15.53
C ARG A 148 3.25 20.45 -16.70
N GLN A 149 3.21 19.09 -16.68
CA GLN A 149 3.77 18.23 -17.73
C GLN A 149 2.85 17.02 -17.99
N GLU A 150 1.80 17.23 -18.79
CA GLU A 150 0.82 16.18 -19.12
C GLU A 150 1.38 14.99 -19.91
N GLY A 151 2.63 15.01 -20.35
CA GLY A 151 3.23 13.96 -21.21
C GLY A 151 4.08 12.89 -20.53
N GLU A 152 4.75 13.21 -19.40
CA GLU A 152 5.77 12.30 -18.80
C GLU A 152 5.23 11.36 -17.71
N ASN A 153 4.06 11.64 -17.15
CA ASN A 153 3.52 10.90 -16.02
C ASN A 153 2.56 9.75 -16.38
N CYS A 154 2.19 9.63 -17.62
CA CYS A 154 1.32 8.55 -18.09
C CYS A 154 2.10 7.46 -18.82
N ILE A 155 1.91 6.21 -18.42
CA ILE A 155 2.34 5.05 -19.22
C ILE A 155 1.12 4.56 -19.98
N VAL A 156 1.21 4.57 -21.29
CA VAL A 156 0.17 4.03 -22.17
C VAL A 156 0.70 2.80 -22.88
N PHE A 157 -0.03 1.70 -22.79
CA PHE A 157 0.26 0.48 -23.52
C PHE A 157 -1.05 -0.20 -23.93
N GLU A 158 -1.33 -0.23 -25.25
CA GLU A 158 -2.60 -0.72 -25.78
C GLU A 158 -3.78 -0.01 -25.07
N GLY A 159 -4.70 -0.77 -24.44
CA GLY A 159 -5.81 -0.23 -23.64
C GLY A 159 -5.47 0.08 -22.19
N ILE A 160 -4.22 -0.11 -21.76
CA ILE A 160 -3.76 0.20 -20.38
C ILE A 160 -3.26 1.64 -20.33
N VAL A 161 -3.85 2.45 -19.46
CA VAL A 161 -3.40 3.81 -19.16
C VAL A 161 -3.13 3.93 -17.65
N VAL A 162 -1.87 4.04 -17.27
CA VAL A 162 -1.45 4.24 -15.88
C VAL A 162 -1.01 5.68 -15.72
N ASN A 163 -1.66 6.40 -14.82
CA ASN A 163 -1.20 7.72 -14.39
C ASN A 163 -0.40 7.56 -13.09
N LYS A 164 0.89 7.89 -13.14
CA LYS A 164 1.79 7.79 -12.00
C LYS A 164 1.57 8.89 -10.96
N ALA A 165 1.03 10.05 -11.36
CA ALA A 165 0.85 11.18 -10.48
C ALA A 165 -0.28 10.94 -9.48
N ASP A 166 -1.42 10.43 -9.94
CA ASP A 166 -2.59 10.14 -9.11
C ASP A 166 -2.72 8.64 -8.77
N MET A 167 -1.76 7.80 -9.20
CA MET A 167 -1.73 6.37 -8.98
C MET A 167 -3.02 5.68 -9.46
N SER A 168 -3.54 6.10 -10.62
CA SER A 168 -4.75 5.56 -11.22
C SER A 168 -4.44 4.65 -12.41
N LEU A 169 -5.35 3.70 -12.64
CA LEU A 169 -5.33 2.80 -13.79
C LEU A 169 -6.66 2.86 -14.51
N LYS A 170 -6.59 2.97 -15.83
CA LYS A 170 -7.71 2.69 -16.72
C LYS A 170 -7.36 1.52 -17.65
N VAL A 171 -8.29 0.62 -17.84
CA VAL A 171 -8.19 -0.50 -18.80
C VAL A 171 -9.35 -0.36 -19.77
N ASP A 172 -9.05 -0.20 -21.06
CA ASP A 172 -10.04 0.06 -22.12
C ASP A 172 -10.98 1.24 -21.80
N GLY A 173 -10.45 2.27 -21.13
CA GLY A 173 -11.17 3.47 -20.71
C GLY A 173 -11.88 3.37 -19.36
N GLU A 174 -12.07 2.17 -18.82
CA GLU A 174 -12.72 1.92 -17.53
C GLU A 174 -11.73 2.04 -16.37
N ALA A 175 -12.12 2.73 -15.31
CA ALA A 175 -11.29 2.87 -14.12
C ALA A 175 -11.22 1.53 -13.36
N VAL A 176 -9.99 1.11 -13.01
CA VAL A 176 -9.74 -0.14 -12.26
C VAL A 176 -9.12 0.21 -10.91
N VAL A 177 -9.79 -0.24 -9.85
CA VAL A 177 -9.29 -0.03 -8.48
C VAL A 177 -8.06 -0.90 -8.24
N MET A 178 -6.95 -0.23 -7.92
CA MET A 178 -5.66 -0.87 -7.67
C MET A 178 -5.13 -0.46 -6.31
N THR A 179 -4.39 -1.36 -5.70
CA THR A 179 -3.57 -0.98 -4.56
C THR A 179 -2.33 -0.24 -5.04
N ARG A 180 -1.72 0.54 -4.16
CA ARG A 180 -0.51 1.27 -4.48
C ARG A 180 0.60 0.34 -4.99
N LYS A 181 0.84 -0.79 -4.32
CA LYS A 181 1.87 -1.76 -4.72
C LYS A 181 1.59 -2.44 -6.06
N GLU A 182 0.34 -2.66 -6.39
CA GLU A 182 -0.05 -3.17 -7.71
C GLU A 182 0.28 -2.17 -8.81
N ILE A 183 0.01 -0.88 -8.59
CA ILE A 183 0.35 0.16 -9.58
C ILE A 183 1.87 0.30 -9.71
N GLU A 184 2.62 0.33 -8.60
CA GLU A 184 4.08 0.40 -8.62
C GLU A 184 4.67 -0.77 -9.41
N LEU A 185 4.21 -1.99 -9.13
CA LEU A 185 4.64 -3.20 -9.83
C LEU A 185 4.28 -3.14 -11.32
N LEU A 186 3.07 -2.72 -11.65
CA LEU A 186 2.63 -2.56 -13.04
C LEU A 186 3.48 -1.53 -13.78
N CYS A 187 3.71 -0.35 -13.19
CA CYS A 187 4.59 0.67 -13.75
C CYS A 187 5.99 0.11 -14.01
N TYR A 188 6.55 -0.62 -13.04
CA TYR A 188 7.88 -1.20 -13.17
C TYR A 188 7.95 -2.23 -14.31
N LEU A 189 6.97 -3.11 -14.40
CA LEU A 189 6.85 -4.10 -15.47
C LEU A 189 6.68 -3.44 -16.85
N LEU A 190 5.83 -2.40 -16.95
CA LEU A 190 5.61 -1.67 -18.19
C LEU A 190 6.83 -0.86 -18.65
N THR A 191 7.60 -0.31 -17.71
CA THR A 191 8.85 0.42 -18.03
C THR A 191 9.94 -0.52 -18.52
N HIS A 192 9.97 -1.78 -18.03
CA HIS A 192 10.95 -2.79 -18.38
C HIS A 192 10.38 -3.88 -19.31
N ARG A 193 9.49 -3.48 -20.24
CA ARG A 193 8.86 -4.41 -21.18
C ARG A 193 9.92 -5.22 -21.96
N GLY A 194 9.62 -6.49 -22.19
CA GLY A 194 10.50 -7.42 -22.90
C GLY A 194 11.69 -7.95 -22.08
N GLN A 195 11.91 -7.45 -20.85
CA GLN A 195 12.96 -7.92 -19.95
C GLN A 195 12.42 -8.94 -18.96
N ILE A 196 13.23 -9.97 -18.67
CA ILE A 196 12.92 -10.92 -17.59
C ILE A 196 13.44 -10.33 -16.28
N LEU A 197 12.52 -10.13 -15.33
CA LEU A 197 12.78 -9.56 -14.03
C LEU A 197 12.65 -10.66 -12.98
N SER A 198 13.71 -10.93 -12.22
CA SER A 198 13.65 -11.91 -11.15
C SER A 198 12.76 -11.43 -10.00
N ARG A 199 12.27 -12.35 -9.17
CA ARG A 199 11.47 -12.02 -7.98
C ARG A 199 12.23 -11.11 -7.03
N GLU A 200 13.48 -11.45 -6.76
CA GLU A 200 14.38 -10.63 -5.94
C GLU A 200 14.55 -9.22 -6.51
N HIS A 201 14.75 -9.10 -7.84
CA HIS A 201 14.87 -7.81 -8.51
C HIS A 201 13.59 -6.97 -8.37
N LEU A 202 12.42 -7.59 -8.54
CA LEU A 202 11.13 -6.92 -8.35
C LEU A 202 10.92 -6.50 -6.89
N LEU A 203 11.25 -7.38 -5.93
CA LEU A 203 11.17 -7.04 -4.49
C LEU A 203 12.03 -5.83 -4.16
N LYS A 204 13.28 -5.84 -4.58
CA LYS A 204 14.23 -4.76 -4.28
C LYS A 204 13.77 -3.42 -4.84
N ASN A 205 13.19 -3.39 -6.04
CA ASN A 205 12.86 -2.15 -6.74
C ASN A 205 11.43 -1.64 -6.46
N VAL A 206 10.49 -2.53 -6.10
CA VAL A 206 9.09 -2.16 -5.84
C VAL A 206 8.80 -2.08 -4.35
N TRP A 207 9.40 -2.97 -3.53
CA TRP A 207 9.18 -3.00 -2.07
C TRP A 207 10.30 -2.37 -1.26
N ASP A 208 11.50 -2.14 -1.88
CA ASP A 208 12.68 -1.56 -1.20
C ASP A 208 12.99 -2.30 0.11
N SER A 209 12.87 -3.63 0.07
CA SER A 209 12.94 -4.48 1.25
C SER A 209 14.39 -4.83 1.59
N ASN A 210 14.87 -4.36 2.73
CA ASN A 210 16.08 -4.84 3.37
C ASN A 210 15.89 -6.26 3.96
N GLY A 211 15.36 -7.21 3.16
CA GLY A 211 15.45 -8.64 3.48
C GLY A 211 14.27 -9.30 4.21
N PHE A 212 13.14 -8.60 4.49
CA PHE A 212 12.02 -9.17 5.25
C PHE A 212 10.75 -9.48 4.44
N VAL A 213 10.69 -9.13 3.15
CA VAL A 213 9.55 -9.47 2.29
C VAL A 213 9.87 -10.71 1.48
N LEU A 214 9.01 -11.73 1.58
CA LEU A 214 9.20 -13.00 0.89
C LEU A 214 8.99 -12.85 -0.63
N GLU A 215 9.73 -13.61 -1.44
CA GLU A 215 9.59 -13.64 -2.90
C GLU A 215 8.16 -13.98 -3.36
N ARG A 216 7.44 -14.79 -2.59
CA ARG A 216 6.03 -15.13 -2.83
C ARG A 216 5.09 -13.91 -2.86
N THR A 217 5.46 -12.82 -2.21
CA THR A 217 4.72 -11.55 -2.27
C THR A 217 4.58 -11.06 -3.71
N VAL A 218 5.65 -11.17 -4.50
CA VAL A 218 5.61 -10.82 -5.92
C VAL A 218 4.59 -11.68 -6.68
N ASP A 219 4.58 -13.01 -6.43
CA ASP A 219 3.69 -13.95 -7.12
C ASP A 219 2.21 -13.62 -6.89
N VAL A 220 1.87 -13.21 -5.66
CA VAL A 220 0.52 -12.81 -5.29
C VAL A 220 0.11 -11.54 -6.04
N HIS A 221 0.94 -10.51 -6.03
CA HIS A 221 0.65 -9.26 -6.73
C HIS A 221 0.57 -9.45 -8.24
N ILE A 222 1.41 -10.30 -8.82
CA ILE A 222 1.32 -10.70 -10.24
C ILE A 222 -0.04 -11.37 -10.54
N THR A 223 -0.50 -12.24 -9.65
CA THR A 223 -1.81 -12.92 -9.82
C THR A 223 -2.94 -11.90 -9.83
N HIS A 224 -2.91 -10.92 -8.93
CA HIS A 224 -3.91 -9.85 -8.88
C HIS A 224 -3.85 -8.93 -10.10
N LEU A 225 -2.64 -8.52 -10.51
CA LEU A 225 -2.45 -7.73 -11.71
C LEU A 225 -3.06 -8.42 -12.92
N ARG A 226 -2.79 -9.71 -13.11
CA ARG A 226 -3.37 -10.49 -14.22
C ARG A 226 -4.89 -10.45 -14.21
N LYS A 227 -5.50 -10.62 -13.03
CA LYS A 227 -6.96 -10.61 -12.88
C LYS A 227 -7.54 -9.22 -13.19
N LYS A 228 -6.93 -8.16 -12.66
CA LYS A 228 -7.41 -6.78 -12.79
C LYS A 228 -7.19 -6.19 -14.19
N LEU A 229 -6.14 -6.61 -14.88
CA LEU A 229 -5.84 -6.23 -16.26
C LEU A 229 -6.67 -6.97 -17.30
N GLY A 230 -7.50 -7.94 -16.92
CA GLY A 230 -8.38 -8.67 -17.81
C GLY A 230 -7.62 -9.32 -18.96
N GLN A 231 -7.99 -8.95 -20.20
CA GLN A 231 -7.33 -9.49 -21.40
C GLN A 231 -5.84 -9.21 -21.48
N TYR A 232 -5.36 -8.08 -20.92
CA TYR A 232 -3.96 -7.70 -20.92
C TYR A 232 -3.15 -8.44 -19.83
N GLY A 233 -3.80 -9.12 -18.90
CA GLY A 233 -3.13 -9.93 -17.88
C GLY A 233 -2.23 -11.02 -18.47
N LYS A 234 -2.54 -11.49 -19.69
CA LYS A 234 -1.73 -12.45 -20.45
C LYS A 234 -0.37 -11.89 -20.87
N ARG A 235 -0.22 -10.56 -20.94
CA ARG A 235 1.04 -9.89 -21.23
C ARG A 235 2.08 -10.05 -20.11
N ILE A 236 1.64 -10.34 -18.88
CA ILE A 236 2.53 -10.69 -17.78
C ILE A 236 2.85 -12.18 -17.87
N VAL A 237 3.99 -12.53 -18.44
CA VAL A 237 4.41 -13.91 -18.68
C VAL A 237 5.29 -14.38 -17.53
N THR A 238 5.03 -15.59 -17.01
CA THR A 238 5.94 -16.28 -16.08
C THR A 238 7.05 -16.97 -16.86
N LYS A 239 8.30 -16.68 -16.54
CA LYS A 239 9.47 -17.43 -16.99
C LYS A 239 9.91 -18.35 -15.89
N SER A 240 9.55 -19.62 -16.00
CA SER A 240 9.80 -20.62 -14.95
C SER A 240 11.28 -20.63 -14.54
N GLY A 241 11.53 -20.53 -13.22
CA GLY A 241 12.87 -20.45 -12.65
C GLY A 241 13.56 -19.07 -12.75
N TYR A 242 13.04 -18.13 -13.55
CA TYR A 242 13.70 -16.83 -13.79
C TYR A 242 12.90 -15.63 -13.25
N GLY A 243 11.56 -15.67 -13.25
CA GLY A 243 10.74 -14.57 -12.79
C GLY A 243 9.61 -14.20 -13.74
N TYR A 244 9.40 -12.90 -13.97
CA TYR A 244 8.30 -12.37 -14.74
C TYR A 244 8.76 -11.41 -15.83
N MET A 245 7.98 -11.31 -16.89
CA MET A 245 8.22 -10.41 -18.02
C MET A 245 6.89 -9.86 -18.51
N PHE A 246 6.81 -8.56 -18.78
CA PHE A 246 5.72 -8.00 -19.53
C PHE A 246 6.06 -8.12 -21.03
N SER A 247 5.28 -8.91 -21.77
CA SER A 247 5.52 -9.12 -23.21
C SER A 247 5.07 -7.89 -24.01
N VAL A 248 5.83 -7.57 -25.03
CA VAL A 248 5.52 -6.54 -26.03
C VAL A 248 4.51 -7.08 -27.02
#